data_d8f32c42967f8851d28be39fdf7e3a8f
#
_entry.id   d8f32c42967f8851d28be39fdf7e3a8f
#
_cell.length_a   1.000
_cell.length_b   1.000
_cell.length_c   1.000
_cell.angle_alpha   90.00
_cell.angle_beta   90.00
_cell.angle_gamma   90.00
#
_symmetry.space_group_name_H-M   'P 1'
#
loop_
_entity.id
_entity.type
_entity.pdbx_description
1 polymer ?
#
loop_
_entity_poly.entity_id
_entity_poly.type
_entity_poly.pdbx_seq_one_letter_code
_entity_poly.pdbx_strand_id
1 'polypeptide(L)'
;MSAQPTEGGKARQALAAAILALLTLAASPTLAASKADTEAQFRQWLQTDLWPEAQKSGISEKSFKAAFADVKLNWDLPDLVAPGTKPPGDQKQSQAEFSSPGAYFSEQRLQGLATTGRSLAKENAATLRRIEKTYGVPGPIVVAIWGRESGFGRAKIPHPIMDVLATKAFMSTRGDLFRRELIAALHILDSGDVREAEMKGSWAGAMGQPQFLPTSFLKYAVDFDGDGRRDIWKSTPDTLASIANYLAKKGWKRGRDWGFEVYIPANVSCAQEGPDLAKPISQWASDGIERASGKAFPSDESKADGMMLVPAGRHGPEFIVTPNFYVIKEYNNSDLYALFIGNLADRIASGGGAFKREFGDVGKMLRSDVLKMQKTLEGQGYDVGKADGLPGFKTRRSIGRWQAEHGISPTCYPQENLIGKL
;
A
#
# COMPACT_ATOMS: atom_id res chain seq x y z
N MET A 1 -22.93 -90.80 -30.12
CA MET A 1 -24.28 -90.65 -29.67
C MET A 1 -24.40 -89.18 -29.21
N SER A 2 -24.71 -88.27 -30.06
CA SER A 2 -26.00 -87.81 -30.55
C SER A 2 -26.94 -87.34 -29.47
N ALA A 3 -27.01 -86.01 -29.29
CA ALA A 3 -28.29 -85.30 -29.08
C ALA A 3 -28.05 -83.77 -29.28
N GLN A 4 -28.84 -83.28 -30.20
CA GLN A 4 -28.91 -81.85 -30.63
C GLN A 4 -29.80 -81.00 -29.72
N PRO A 5 -29.94 -79.71 -29.96
CA PRO A 5 -30.21 -78.66 -29.02
C PRO A 5 -31.65 -78.19 -29.03
N THR A 6 -32.06 -77.47 -27.96
CA THR A 6 -33.37 -76.78 -27.92
C THR A 6 -33.17 -75.27 -27.98
N GLU A 7 -33.87 -74.69 -28.93
CA GLU A 7 -34.05 -73.22 -29.13
C GLU A 7 -34.80 -72.61 -27.94
N GLY A 8 -34.39 -71.42 -27.56
CA GLY A 8 -35.11 -70.61 -26.54
C GLY A 8 -34.29 -69.52 -25.96
N GLY A 9 -33.95 -68.47 -26.73
CA GLY A 9 -33.14 -67.43 -26.17
C GLY A 9 -32.99 -66.10 -27.00
N LYS A 10 -33.92 -65.81 -27.87
CA LYS A 10 -33.83 -64.61 -28.72
C LYS A 10 -34.81 -63.45 -28.39
N ALA A 11 -35.40 -63.46 -27.19
CA ALA A 11 -36.41 -62.44 -26.84
C ALA A 11 -36.06 -61.56 -25.59
N ARG A 12 -34.83 -61.63 -25.08
CA ARG A 12 -34.46 -60.84 -23.89
C ARG A 12 -33.27 -59.85 -24.08
N GLN A 13 -32.77 -59.67 -25.29
CA GLN A 13 -31.65 -58.74 -25.57
C GLN A 13 -32.02 -57.42 -26.25
N ALA A 14 -33.31 -57.17 -26.51
CA ALA A 14 -33.78 -55.95 -27.21
C ALA A 14 -34.34 -54.86 -26.27
N LEU A 15 -34.34 -55.06 -24.94
CA LEU A 15 -34.92 -54.07 -24.01
C LEU A 15 -33.90 -53.45 -23.05
N ALA A 16 -32.60 -53.76 -23.16
CA ALA A 16 -31.56 -53.21 -22.31
C ALA A 16 -30.69 -52.13 -23.01
N ALA A 17 -30.94 -51.84 -24.31
CA ALA A 17 -30.17 -50.87 -25.10
C ALA A 17 -30.84 -49.49 -25.26
N ALA A 18 -32.04 -49.28 -24.67
CA ALA A 18 -32.82 -48.04 -24.84
C ALA A 18 -32.88 -47.13 -23.60
N ILE A 19 -32.20 -47.44 -22.48
CA ILE A 19 -32.23 -46.63 -21.25
C ILE A 19 -30.85 -46.07 -20.87
N LEU A 20 -29.80 -46.24 -21.68
CA LEU A 20 -28.48 -45.70 -21.39
C LEU A 20 -28.09 -44.50 -22.30
N ALA A 21 -29.06 -43.87 -22.94
CA ALA A 21 -28.82 -42.74 -23.87
C ALA A 21 -29.44 -41.39 -23.45
N LEU A 22 -29.77 -41.20 -22.16
CA LEU A 22 -30.43 -39.97 -21.69
C LEU A 22 -29.91 -39.46 -20.33
N LEU A 23 -28.61 -39.54 -20.07
CA LEU A 23 -27.97 -38.84 -18.93
C LEU A 23 -26.51 -38.43 -19.23
N THR A 24 -26.26 -37.95 -20.45
CA THR A 24 -25.17 -37.00 -20.67
C THR A 24 -25.78 -35.63 -20.65
N LEU A 25 -26.22 -35.16 -19.49
CA LEU A 25 -26.24 -33.71 -19.24
C LEU A 25 -24.79 -33.26 -19.35
N ALA A 26 -24.47 -32.73 -20.50
CA ALA A 26 -23.27 -32.01 -20.77
C ALA A 26 -23.08 -30.97 -19.67
N ALA A 27 -22.12 -31.17 -18.78
CA ALA A 27 -21.46 -30.08 -18.12
C ALA A 27 -20.86 -29.26 -19.26
N SER A 28 -21.58 -28.26 -19.72
CA SER A 28 -21.05 -27.26 -20.64
C SER A 28 -19.81 -26.71 -19.96
N PRO A 29 -18.63 -26.81 -20.60
CA PRO A 29 -17.49 -26.05 -20.12
C PRO A 29 -17.99 -24.60 -20.06
N THR A 30 -17.89 -23.96 -18.92
CA THR A 30 -18.04 -22.51 -18.81
C THR A 30 -16.94 -21.92 -19.70
N LEU A 31 -17.27 -21.67 -20.97
CA LEU A 31 -16.43 -20.94 -21.89
C LEU A 31 -16.20 -19.59 -21.20
N ALA A 32 -14.92 -19.28 -20.91
CA ALA A 32 -14.53 -17.95 -20.51
C ALA A 32 -15.13 -16.98 -21.56
N ALA A 33 -15.90 -15.98 -21.09
CA ALA A 33 -16.55 -15.03 -21.98
C ALA A 33 -15.48 -14.40 -22.90
N SER A 34 -15.79 -14.24 -24.18
CA SER A 34 -14.88 -13.58 -25.10
C SER A 34 -14.64 -12.12 -24.65
N LYS A 35 -13.57 -11.49 -25.12
CA LYS A 35 -13.35 -10.06 -24.83
C LYS A 35 -14.56 -9.22 -25.26
N ALA A 36 -15.15 -9.53 -26.41
CA ALA A 36 -16.35 -8.84 -26.91
C ALA A 36 -17.56 -9.00 -25.98
N ASP A 37 -17.79 -10.24 -25.48
CA ASP A 37 -18.88 -10.48 -24.53
C ASP A 37 -18.64 -9.73 -23.21
N THR A 38 -17.38 -9.70 -22.75
CA THR A 38 -17.00 -8.98 -21.51
C THR A 38 -17.20 -7.46 -21.70
N GLU A 39 -16.86 -6.90 -22.87
CA GLU A 39 -17.11 -5.49 -23.17
C GLU A 39 -18.61 -5.17 -23.24
N ALA A 40 -19.42 -6.07 -23.80
CA ALA A 40 -20.87 -5.92 -23.79
C ALA A 40 -21.42 -5.93 -22.35
N GLN A 41 -20.97 -6.88 -21.51
CA GLN A 41 -21.32 -6.93 -20.09
C GLN A 41 -20.88 -5.66 -19.35
N PHE A 42 -19.69 -5.13 -19.65
CA PHE A 42 -19.20 -3.88 -19.08
C PHE A 42 -20.13 -2.70 -19.42
N ARG A 43 -20.56 -2.56 -20.69
CA ARG A 43 -21.49 -1.51 -21.11
C ARG A 43 -22.83 -1.63 -20.40
N GLN A 44 -23.34 -2.84 -20.25
CA GLN A 44 -24.55 -3.09 -19.47
C GLN A 44 -24.34 -2.70 -18.00
N TRP A 45 -23.26 -3.15 -17.37
CA TRP A 45 -22.93 -2.85 -15.97
C TRP A 45 -22.82 -1.35 -15.69
N LEU A 46 -22.29 -0.56 -16.62
CA LEU A 46 -22.29 0.90 -16.52
C LEU A 46 -23.70 1.48 -16.34
N GLN A 47 -24.71 0.91 -17.00
CA GLN A 47 -26.07 1.41 -16.97
C GLN A 47 -26.89 0.84 -15.81
N THR A 48 -26.74 -0.47 -15.53
CA THR A 48 -27.59 -1.16 -14.56
C THR A 48 -27.08 -1.07 -13.13
N ASP A 49 -25.76 -0.97 -12.95
CA ASP A 49 -25.11 -1.05 -11.64
C ASP A 49 -24.42 0.25 -11.23
N LEU A 50 -23.61 0.83 -12.14
CA LEU A 50 -22.81 2.01 -11.79
C LEU A 50 -23.63 3.30 -11.85
N TRP A 51 -24.47 3.48 -12.88
CA TRP A 51 -25.26 4.70 -13.04
C TRP A 51 -26.20 4.97 -11.85
N PRO A 52 -26.99 4.01 -11.34
CA PRO A 52 -27.84 4.26 -10.17
C PRO A 52 -27.06 4.75 -8.95
N GLU A 53 -25.85 4.23 -8.74
CA GLU A 53 -24.98 4.66 -7.63
C GLU A 53 -24.43 6.07 -7.87
N ALA A 54 -23.96 6.35 -9.09
CA ALA A 54 -23.48 7.68 -9.47
C ALA A 54 -24.60 8.74 -9.34
N GLN A 55 -25.80 8.43 -9.81
CA GLN A 55 -26.98 9.29 -9.68
C GLN A 55 -27.33 9.56 -8.22
N LYS A 56 -27.33 8.50 -7.38
CA LYS A 56 -27.57 8.63 -5.95
C LYS A 56 -26.51 9.49 -5.25
N SER A 57 -25.28 9.48 -5.75
CA SER A 57 -24.20 10.34 -5.24
C SER A 57 -24.26 11.79 -5.75
N GLY A 58 -25.21 12.13 -6.63
CA GLY A 58 -25.42 13.49 -7.13
C GLY A 58 -24.78 13.78 -8.49
N ILE A 59 -24.21 12.78 -9.17
CA ILE A 59 -23.65 12.95 -10.52
C ILE A 59 -24.79 13.10 -11.54
N SER A 60 -24.70 14.13 -12.41
CA SER A 60 -25.65 14.33 -13.47
C SER A 60 -25.53 13.28 -14.57
N GLU A 61 -26.64 12.94 -15.22
CA GLU A 61 -26.64 12.02 -16.36
C GLU A 61 -25.74 12.53 -17.51
N LYS A 62 -25.70 13.84 -17.71
CA LYS A 62 -24.84 14.48 -18.70
C LYS A 62 -23.36 14.24 -18.38
N SER A 63 -22.94 14.49 -17.14
CA SER A 63 -21.55 14.27 -16.69
C SER A 63 -21.17 12.80 -16.77
N PHE A 64 -22.07 11.90 -16.34
CA PHE A 64 -21.83 10.45 -16.44
C PHE A 64 -21.62 10.01 -17.89
N LYS A 65 -22.55 10.38 -18.82
CA LYS A 65 -22.43 10.03 -20.23
C LYS A 65 -21.16 10.60 -20.87
N ALA A 66 -20.80 11.84 -20.54
CA ALA A 66 -19.56 12.45 -21.03
C ALA A 66 -18.31 11.70 -20.53
N ALA A 67 -18.27 11.35 -19.24
CA ALA A 67 -17.13 10.65 -18.63
C ALA A 67 -16.92 9.23 -19.17
N PHE A 68 -17.98 8.56 -19.67
CA PHE A 68 -17.90 7.19 -20.20
C PHE A 68 -18.01 7.08 -21.71
N ALA A 69 -18.06 8.21 -22.44
CA ALA A 69 -18.21 8.21 -23.90
C ALA A 69 -17.11 7.40 -24.61
N ASP A 70 -15.86 7.61 -24.20
CA ASP A 70 -14.66 7.01 -24.80
C ASP A 70 -13.97 5.97 -23.91
N VAL A 71 -14.50 5.66 -22.71
CA VAL A 71 -13.91 4.72 -21.76
C VAL A 71 -13.87 3.31 -22.34
N LYS A 72 -12.70 2.69 -22.24
CA LYS A 72 -12.41 1.32 -22.71
C LYS A 72 -11.87 0.47 -21.58
N LEU A 73 -12.17 -0.84 -21.63
CA LEU A 73 -11.54 -1.79 -20.75
C LEU A 73 -10.02 -1.86 -21.06
N ASN A 74 -9.21 -1.64 -20.05
CA ASN A 74 -7.76 -1.76 -20.14
C ASN A 74 -7.33 -3.18 -19.72
N TRP A 75 -7.16 -4.05 -20.69
CA TRP A 75 -6.81 -5.46 -20.50
C TRP A 75 -5.37 -5.71 -20.03
N ASP A 76 -4.50 -4.69 -20.10
CA ASP A 76 -3.10 -4.79 -19.72
C ASP A 76 -2.87 -4.50 -18.22
N LEU A 77 -3.93 -4.20 -17.48
CA LEU A 77 -3.83 -3.97 -16.05
C LEU A 77 -3.57 -5.28 -15.29
N PRO A 78 -2.75 -5.25 -14.24
CA PRO A 78 -2.55 -6.43 -13.40
C PRO A 78 -3.78 -6.73 -12.54
N ASP A 79 -3.86 -7.97 -12.04
CA ASP A 79 -4.87 -8.45 -11.08
C ASP A 79 -6.32 -8.39 -11.60
N LEU A 80 -6.51 -8.51 -12.91
CA LEU A 80 -7.84 -8.60 -13.50
C LEU A 80 -8.42 -10.01 -13.32
N VAL A 81 -9.71 -10.05 -13.00
CA VAL A 81 -10.52 -11.26 -12.90
C VAL A 81 -11.74 -11.06 -13.78
N ALA A 82 -11.81 -11.75 -14.91
CA ALA A 82 -12.96 -11.64 -15.81
C ALA A 82 -14.24 -12.09 -15.09
N PRO A 83 -15.40 -11.47 -15.40
CA PRO A 83 -16.68 -11.87 -14.82
C PRO A 83 -16.94 -13.37 -14.99
N GLY A 84 -17.41 -14.03 -13.93
CA GLY A 84 -17.68 -15.46 -13.94
C GLY A 84 -16.45 -16.37 -13.85
N THR A 85 -15.23 -15.83 -13.75
CA THR A 85 -14.00 -16.60 -13.55
C THR A 85 -13.57 -16.59 -12.09
N LYS A 86 -12.80 -17.62 -11.68
CA LYS A 86 -12.17 -17.62 -10.36
C LYS A 86 -10.91 -16.75 -10.38
N PRO A 87 -10.62 -16.04 -9.28
CA PRO A 87 -9.33 -15.37 -9.14
C PRO A 87 -8.18 -16.36 -9.35
N PRO A 88 -7.06 -15.93 -9.95
CA PRO A 88 -5.87 -16.77 -9.96
C PRO A 88 -5.52 -17.15 -8.53
N GLY A 89 -5.22 -18.46 -8.31
CA GLY A 89 -4.84 -18.95 -6.98
C GLY A 89 -3.68 -18.16 -6.42
N ASP A 90 -3.43 -18.31 -5.11
CA ASP A 90 -2.39 -17.59 -4.38
C ASP A 90 -1.08 -17.53 -5.16
N GLN A 91 -0.84 -16.40 -5.80
CA GLN A 91 0.46 -16.14 -6.41
C GLN A 91 1.47 -16.01 -5.28
N LYS A 92 2.61 -16.69 -5.40
CA LYS A 92 3.76 -16.53 -4.51
C LYS A 92 4.20 -15.06 -4.54
N GLN A 93 3.58 -14.22 -3.74
CA GLN A 93 3.96 -12.83 -3.59
C GLN A 93 5.18 -12.76 -2.69
N SER A 94 6.36 -12.67 -3.29
CA SER A 94 7.54 -12.17 -2.59
C SER A 94 7.46 -10.64 -2.58
N GLN A 95 7.18 -10.05 -1.45
CA GLN A 95 7.38 -8.61 -1.30
C GLN A 95 8.87 -8.41 -0.97
N ALA A 96 9.62 -7.86 -1.92
CA ALA A 96 11.05 -7.55 -1.76
C ALA A 96 11.35 -6.73 -0.49
N GLU A 97 10.40 -5.95 -0.04
CA GLU A 97 10.41 -5.16 1.19
C GLU A 97 10.67 -6.00 2.46
N PHE A 98 10.18 -7.23 2.51
CA PHE A 98 10.33 -8.09 3.69
C PHE A 98 11.48 -9.09 3.59
N SER A 99 11.91 -9.40 2.37
CA SER A 99 13.06 -10.27 2.15
C SER A 99 14.39 -9.52 2.11
N SER A 100 14.36 -8.21 1.87
CA SER A 100 15.55 -7.37 1.79
C SER A 100 15.22 -5.91 2.14
N PRO A 101 14.96 -5.59 3.43
CA PRO A 101 14.64 -4.21 3.85
C PRO A 101 15.68 -3.18 3.39
N GLY A 102 16.96 -3.55 3.39
CA GLY A 102 18.07 -2.69 2.94
C GLY A 102 17.99 -2.28 1.48
N ALA A 103 17.45 -3.13 0.61
CA ALA A 103 17.29 -2.80 -0.81
C ALA A 103 16.32 -1.62 -1.06
N TYR A 104 15.43 -1.34 -0.09
CA TYR A 104 14.54 -0.18 -0.13
C TYR A 104 15.30 1.15 -0.06
N PHE A 105 16.48 1.14 0.59
CA PHE A 105 17.33 2.31 0.87
C PHE A 105 18.56 2.38 -0.04
N SER A 106 18.39 2.15 -1.36
CA SER A 106 19.48 2.32 -2.32
C SER A 106 20.11 3.72 -2.18
N GLU A 107 21.37 3.76 -1.78
CA GLU A 107 22.10 5.01 -1.55
C GLU A 107 22.17 5.89 -2.80
N GLN A 108 22.42 5.28 -3.94
CA GLN A 108 22.43 5.99 -5.23
C GLN A 108 21.08 6.69 -5.51
N ARG A 109 19.97 5.99 -5.24
CA ARG A 109 18.62 6.53 -5.45
C ARG A 109 18.31 7.66 -4.46
N LEU A 110 18.59 7.44 -3.17
CA LEU A 110 18.36 8.44 -2.12
C LEU A 110 19.18 9.70 -2.36
N GLN A 111 20.46 9.56 -2.73
CA GLN A 111 21.34 10.71 -3.02
C GLN A 111 20.87 11.49 -4.25
N GLY A 112 20.44 10.80 -5.31
CA GLY A 112 19.86 11.43 -6.50
C GLY A 112 18.60 12.23 -6.18
N LEU A 113 17.67 11.65 -5.42
CA LEU A 113 16.46 12.33 -4.97
C LEU A 113 16.78 13.49 -4.02
N ALA A 114 17.71 13.33 -3.08
CA ALA A 114 18.09 14.39 -2.16
C ALA A 114 18.72 15.58 -2.87
N THR A 115 19.58 15.35 -3.86
CA THR A 115 20.21 16.42 -4.64
C THR A 115 19.18 17.23 -5.43
N THR A 116 18.29 16.54 -6.14
CA THR A 116 17.19 17.16 -6.86
C THR A 116 16.22 17.86 -5.90
N GLY A 117 15.87 17.19 -4.80
CA GLY A 117 14.97 17.73 -3.78
C GLY A 117 15.48 19.02 -3.13
N ARG A 118 16.79 19.12 -2.82
CA ARG A 118 17.39 20.35 -2.31
C ARG A 118 17.29 21.52 -3.30
N SER A 119 17.55 21.26 -4.58
CA SER A 119 17.39 22.30 -5.62
C SER A 119 15.96 22.81 -5.70
N LEU A 120 15.00 21.88 -5.78
CA LEU A 120 13.57 22.20 -5.86
C LEU A 120 13.02 22.82 -4.57
N ALA A 121 13.51 22.42 -3.40
CA ALA A 121 13.16 23.06 -2.13
C ALA A 121 13.63 24.52 -2.08
N LYS A 122 14.82 24.82 -2.63
CA LYS A 122 15.33 26.20 -2.76
C LYS A 122 14.52 27.01 -3.76
N GLU A 123 14.21 26.43 -4.91
CA GLU A 123 13.40 27.08 -5.96
C GLU A 123 11.99 27.43 -5.44
N ASN A 124 11.37 26.52 -4.68
CA ASN A 124 10.02 26.68 -4.14
C ASN A 124 10.01 27.24 -2.69
N ALA A 125 11.09 27.83 -2.21
CA ALA A 125 11.26 28.20 -0.79
C ALA A 125 10.15 29.13 -0.27
N ALA A 126 9.68 30.09 -1.05
CA ALA A 126 8.60 30.98 -0.66
C ALA A 126 7.27 30.23 -0.48
N THR A 127 6.93 29.36 -1.43
CA THR A 127 5.75 28.50 -1.39
C THR A 127 5.80 27.53 -0.21
N LEU A 128 6.93 26.87 0.00
CA LEU A 128 7.13 25.93 1.11
C LEU A 128 7.00 26.61 2.48
N ARG A 129 7.54 27.83 2.65
CA ARG A 129 7.34 28.60 3.89
C ARG A 129 5.86 28.92 4.15
N ARG A 130 5.10 29.29 3.11
CA ARG A 130 3.65 29.55 3.23
C ARG A 130 2.91 28.26 3.62
N ILE A 131 3.26 27.12 2.98
CA ILE A 131 2.69 25.81 3.26
C ILE A 131 2.98 25.40 4.71
N GLU A 132 4.22 25.51 5.17
CA GLU A 132 4.60 25.18 6.54
C GLU A 132 3.89 26.07 7.57
N LYS A 133 3.77 27.37 7.28
CA LYS A 133 2.97 28.29 8.12
C LYS A 133 1.52 27.84 8.21
N THR A 134 0.92 27.41 7.12
CA THR A 134 -0.50 27.02 7.04
C THR A 134 -0.75 25.66 7.68
N TYR A 135 0.00 24.65 7.27
CA TYR A 135 -0.27 23.25 7.61
C TYR A 135 0.63 22.70 8.73
N GLY A 136 1.73 23.37 9.07
CA GLY A 136 2.66 22.94 10.10
C GLY A 136 3.61 21.83 9.68
N VAL A 137 3.61 21.44 8.42
CA VAL A 137 4.45 20.38 7.88
C VAL A 137 5.71 20.97 7.30
N PRO A 138 6.92 20.56 7.72
CA PRO A 138 8.17 21.07 7.19
C PRO A 138 8.32 20.81 5.70
N GLY A 139 8.83 21.84 4.97
CA GLY A 139 9.05 21.75 3.52
C GLY A 139 9.83 20.51 3.07
N PRO A 140 10.93 20.11 3.74
CA PRO A 140 11.67 18.89 3.37
C PRO A 140 10.83 17.59 3.38
N ILE A 141 9.89 17.43 4.30
CA ILE A 141 8.97 16.27 4.33
C ILE A 141 8.07 16.27 3.09
N VAL A 142 7.49 17.44 2.77
CA VAL A 142 6.61 17.60 1.59
C VAL A 142 7.37 17.29 0.29
N VAL A 143 8.58 17.81 0.15
CA VAL A 143 9.44 17.59 -1.02
C VAL A 143 9.90 16.13 -1.10
N ALA A 144 10.17 15.47 0.03
CA ALA A 144 10.54 14.06 0.06
C ALA A 144 9.41 13.16 -0.46
N ILE A 145 8.16 13.41 -0.05
CA ILE A 145 6.98 12.69 -0.56
C ILE A 145 6.82 12.95 -2.06
N TRP A 146 6.86 14.21 -2.50
CA TRP A 146 6.78 14.55 -3.92
C TRP A 146 7.85 13.84 -4.76
N GLY A 147 9.08 13.78 -4.25
CA GLY A 147 10.18 13.05 -4.89
C GLY A 147 9.95 11.55 -4.97
N ARG A 148 9.44 10.95 -3.89
CA ARG A 148 9.19 9.51 -3.81
C ARG A 148 8.04 9.07 -4.72
N GLU A 149 6.95 9.84 -4.76
CA GLU A 149 5.72 9.49 -5.47
C GLU A 149 5.86 9.65 -6.99
N SER A 150 6.42 10.76 -7.45
CA SER A 150 6.43 11.08 -8.89
C SER A 150 7.78 11.52 -9.44
N GLY A 151 8.87 11.36 -8.67
CA GLY A 151 10.17 11.92 -9.09
C GLY A 151 10.10 13.43 -9.33
N PHE A 152 9.37 14.12 -8.46
CA PHE A 152 9.12 15.57 -8.58
C PHE A 152 8.29 15.92 -9.83
N GLY A 153 7.28 15.14 -10.13
CA GLY A 153 6.41 15.34 -11.29
C GLY A 153 7.00 14.87 -12.63
N ARG A 154 8.23 14.30 -12.63
CA ARG A 154 8.91 13.84 -13.86
C ARG A 154 8.55 12.41 -14.27
N ALA A 155 7.97 11.63 -13.38
CA ALA A 155 7.53 10.27 -13.70
C ALA A 155 6.42 10.29 -14.76
N LYS A 156 6.50 9.40 -15.75
CA LYS A 156 5.41 9.22 -16.69
C LYS A 156 4.20 8.62 -15.97
N ILE A 157 3.06 9.28 -16.12
CA ILE A 157 1.76 8.87 -15.56
C ILE A 157 0.82 8.64 -16.76
N PRO A 158 0.91 7.46 -17.42
CA PRO A 158 0.38 7.29 -18.77
C PRO A 158 -1.11 6.92 -18.84
N HIS A 159 -1.68 6.40 -17.73
CA HIS A 159 -3.00 5.76 -17.79
C HIS A 159 -4.14 6.76 -17.63
N PRO A 160 -5.14 6.77 -18.52
CA PRO A 160 -6.41 7.44 -18.28
C PRO A 160 -7.06 6.84 -17.02
N ILE A 161 -7.37 7.68 -16.04
CA ILE A 161 -7.91 7.20 -14.75
C ILE A 161 -9.27 6.56 -14.90
N MET A 162 -10.12 7.10 -15.77
CA MET A 162 -11.45 6.54 -16.00
C MET A 162 -11.36 5.11 -16.54
N ASP A 163 -10.48 4.83 -17.50
CA ASP A 163 -10.25 3.47 -18.03
C ASP A 163 -9.75 2.52 -16.93
N VAL A 164 -8.77 2.96 -16.12
CA VAL A 164 -8.20 2.15 -15.03
C VAL A 164 -9.26 1.80 -13.99
N LEU A 165 -9.94 2.82 -13.47
CA LEU A 165 -10.88 2.64 -12.37
C LEU A 165 -12.12 1.87 -12.82
N ALA A 166 -12.64 2.15 -14.03
CA ALA A 166 -13.78 1.42 -14.58
C ALA A 166 -13.44 -0.06 -14.80
N THR A 167 -12.27 -0.35 -15.40
CA THR A 167 -11.81 -1.72 -15.60
C THR A 167 -11.68 -2.46 -14.28
N LYS A 168 -11.02 -1.85 -13.29
CA LYS A 168 -10.79 -2.49 -11.98
C LYS A 168 -12.06 -2.58 -11.13
N ALA A 169 -12.97 -1.63 -11.22
CA ALA A 169 -14.28 -1.71 -10.57
C ALA A 169 -15.11 -2.87 -11.12
N PHE A 170 -14.99 -3.16 -12.42
CA PHE A 170 -15.71 -4.23 -13.10
C PHE A 170 -15.01 -5.60 -12.99
N MET A 171 -13.68 -5.66 -13.06
CA MET A 171 -12.90 -6.90 -13.22
C MET A 171 -11.77 -7.05 -12.18
N SER A 172 -11.98 -6.74 -10.91
CA SER A 172 -10.95 -6.93 -9.87
C SER A 172 -11.50 -7.63 -8.64
N THR A 173 -10.66 -8.37 -7.91
CA THR A 173 -11.00 -8.90 -6.58
C THR A 173 -11.29 -7.81 -5.55
N ARG A 174 -10.92 -6.55 -5.85
CA ARG A 174 -11.18 -5.36 -5.03
C ARG A 174 -12.15 -4.41 -5.71
N GLY A 175 -13.12 -4.96 -6.47
CA GLY A 175 -14.10 -4.18 -7.25
C GLY A 175 -14.77 -3.07 -6.45
N ASP A 176 -15.21 -3.35 -5.22
CA ASP A 176 -15.87 -2.34 -4.35
C ASP A 176 -14.96 -1.16 -3.99
N LEU A 177 -13.66 -1.39 -3.81
CA LEU A 177 -12.70 -0.30 -3.59
C LEU A 177 -12.62 0.58 -4.85
N PHE A 178 -12.39 -0.02 -6.01
CA PHE A 178 -12.25 0.73 -7.25
C PHE A 178 -13.54 1.40 -7.69
N ARG A 179 -14.69 0.83 -7.34
CA ARG A 179 -16.00 1.43 -7.59
C ARG A 179 -16.17 2.73 -6.79
N ARG A 180 -15.81 2.76 -5.51
CA ARG A 180 -15.81 4.00 -4.72
C ARG A 180 -14.86 5.05 -5.28
N GLU A 181 -13.67 4.64 -5.72
CA GLU A 181 -12.72 5.56 -6.35
C GLU A 181 -13.23 6.08 -7.70
N LEU A 182 -13.94 5.26 -8.48
CA LEU A 182 -14.54 5.67 -9.73
C LEU A 182 -15.65 6.71 -9.55
N ILE A 183 -16.52 6.54 -8.55
CA ILE A 183 -17.53 7.55 -8.19
C ILE A 183 -16.85 8.86 -7.74
N ALA A 184 -15.79 8.78 -6.95
CA ALA A 184 -15.02 9.96 -6.57
C ALA A 184 -14.36 10.64 -7.78
N ALA A 185 -13.87 9.88 -8.75
CA ALA A 185 -13.32 10.42 -9.99
C ALA A 185 -14.40 11.17 -10.83
N LEU A 186 -15.62 10.67 -10.87
CA LEU A 186 -16.74 11.37 -11.50
C LEU A 186 -17.03 12.73 -10.82
N HIS A 187 -16.97 12.80 -9.49
CA HIS A 187 -17.12 14.08 -8.76
C HIS A 187 -16.00 15.07 -9.10
N ILE A 188 -14.78 14.62 -9.29
CA ILE A 188 -13.65 15.47 -9.68
C ILE A 188 -13.86 16.05 -11.08
N LEU A 189 -14.36 15.24 -12.01
CA LEU A 189 -14.70 15.71 -13.37
C LEU A 189 -15.87 16.69 -13.35
N ASP A 190 -16.88 16.42 -12.55
CA ASP A 190 -18.09 17.26 -12.43
C ASP A 190 -17.76 18.62 -11.79
N SER A 191 -16.76 18.68 -10.86
CA SER A 191 -16.29 19.95 -10.26
C SER A 191 -15.48 20.82 -11.21
N GLY A 192 -14.98 20.28 -12.32
CA GLY A 192 -14.18 21.00 -13.30
C GLY A 192 -12.72 21.23 -12.91
N ASP A 193 -12.23 20.60 -11.84
CA ASP A 193 -10.81 20.71 -11.41
C ASP A 193 -9.83 20.23 -12.50
N VAL A 194 -10.25 19.24 -13.29
CA VAL A 194 -9.45 18.65 -14.36
C VAL A 194 -10.34 18.19 -15.51
N ARG A 195 -9.84 18.26 -16.74
CA ARG A 195 -10.50 17.65 -17.90
C ARG A 195 -10.19 16.16 -17.94
N GLU A 196 -11.14 15.36 -18.41
CA GLU A 196 -11.01 13.89 -18.48
C GLU A 196 -9.72 13.45 -19.18
N ALA A 197 -9.37 14.04 -20.31
CA ALA A 197 -8.15 13.74 -21.07
C ALA A 197 -6.83 14.03 -20.29
N GLU A 198 -6.88 14.93 -19.29
CA GLU A 198 -5.77 15.31 -18.44
C GLU A 198 -5.71 14.50 -17.12
N MET A 199 -6.81 13.81 -16.78
CA MET A 199 -6.93 13.01 -15.58
C MET A 199 -6.12 11.71 -15.70
N LYS A 200 -4.81 11.83 -15.56
CA LYS A 200 -3.85 10.73 -15.69
C LYS A 200 -3.39 10.23 -14.33
N GLY A 201 -3.05 8.95 -14.29
CA GLY A 201 -2.60 8.29 -13.06
C GLY A 201 -1.82 7.01 -13.31
N SER A 202 -1.63 6.27 -12.21
CA SER A 202 -1.00 4.95 -12.21
C SER A 202 -1.99 3.85 -12.62
N TRP A 203 -1.46 2.66 -12.88
CA TRP A 203 -2.24 1.44 -13.12
C TRP A 203 -3.16 1.04 -11.92
N ALA A 204 -2.93 1.61 -10.76
CA ALA A 204 -3.71 1.39 -9.54
C ALA A 204 -4.69 2.52 -9.22
N GLY A 205 -4.84 3.52 -10.11
CA GLY A 205 -5.79 4.61 -9.94
C GLY A 205 -5.27 5.82 -9.13
N ALA A 206 -4.00 5.84 -8.75
CA ALA A 206 -3.39 6.98 -8.07
C ALA A 206 -3.07 8.10 -9.08
N MET A 207 -3.44 9.35 -8.76
CA MET A 207 -3.49 10.47 -9.68
C MET A 207 -2.44 11.55 -9.40
N GLY A 208 -2.00 12.19 -10.47
CA GLY A 208 -1.17 13.39 -10.42
C GLY A 208 0.19 13.21 -9.73
N GLN A 209 0.84 14.31 -9.40
CA GLN A 209 2.17 14.26 -8.81
C GLN A 209 2.20 13.70 -7.37
N PRO A 210 1.19 13.92 -6.50
CA PRO A 210 1.16 13.37 -5.15
C PRO A 210 0.66 11.91 -5.11
N GLN A 211 0.27 11.32 -6.24
CA GLN A 211 -0.29 9.97 -6.34
C GLN A 211 -1.51 9.75 -5.42
N PHE A 212 -2.42 10.71 -5.39
CA PHE A 212 -3.68 10.60 -4.64
C PHE A 212 -4.67 9.70 -5.34
N LEU A 213 -5.34 8.83 -4.59
CA LEU A 213 -6.58 8.23 -5.03
C LEU A 213 -7.68 9.31 -5.15
N PRO A 214 -8.69 9.14 -6.01
CA PRO A 214 -9.79 10.12 -6.16
C PRO A 214 -10.44 10.55 -4.84
N THR A 215 -10.71 9.60 -3.94
CA THR A 215 -11.25 9.93 -2.61
C THR A 215 -10.28 10.78 -1.77
N SER A 216 -8.98 10.58 -1.93
CA SER A 216 -7.96 11.41 -1.27
C SER A 216 -7.88 12.80 -1.89
N PHE A 217 -8.03 12.90 -3.22
CA PHE A 217 -8.12 14.19 -3.89
C PHE A 217 -9.28 15.03 -3.35
N LEU A 218 -10.49 14.46 -3.30
CA LEU A 218 -11.67 15.17 -2.81
C LEU A 218 -11.51 15.68 -1.37
N LYS A 219 -10.76 14.94 -0.52
CA LYS A 219 -10.56 15.27 0.89
C LYS A 219 -9.39 16.22 1.14
N TYR A 220 -8.34 16.16 0.34
CA TYR A 220 -7.06 16.76 0.69
C TYR A 220 -6.45 17.67 -0.37
N ALA A 221 -6.87 17.57 -1.64
CA ALA A 221 -6.38 18.48 -2.67
C ALA A 221 -6.86 19.92 -2.40
N VAL A 222 -5.97 20.89 -2.62
CA VAL A 222 -6.20 22.31 -2.38
C VAL A 222 -5.73 23.13 -3.57
N ASP A 223 -6.47 24.19 -3.88
CA ASP A 223 -6.06 25.27 -4.76
C ASP A 223 -5.20 26.25 -3.91
N PHE A 224 -3.90 26.18 -4.07
CA PHE A 224 -2.97 26.98 -3.25
C PHE A 224 -2.39 28.17 -3.99
N ASP A 225 -2.39 28.16 -5.32
CA ASP A 225 -2.01 29.29 -6.14
C ASP A 225 -3.17 30.27 -6.41
N GLY A 226 -4.41 29.82 -6.18
CA GLY A 226 -5.62 30.66 -6.24
C GLY A 226 -6.18 30.84 -7.64
N ASP A 227 -5.90 29.89 -8.56
CA ASP A 227 -6.39 29.94 -9.95
C ASP A 227 -7.84 29.41 -10.09
N GLY A 228 -8.44 28.93 -9.00
CA GLY A 228 -9.80 28.38 -8.95
C GLY A 228 -9.89 26.88 -9.22
N ARG A 229 -8.76 26.15 -9.30
CA ARG A 229 -8.68 24.71 -9.51
C ARG A 229 -7.70 24.06 -8.57
N ARG A 230 -7.93 22.78 -8.26
CA ARG A 230 -7.01 21.97 -7.45
C ARG A 230 -6.12 21.11 -8.38
N ASP A 231 -5.17 21.74 -9.07
CA ASP A 231 -4.38 21.09 -10.12
C ASP A 231 -3.16 20.33 -9.56
N ILE A 232 -3.35 19.09 -9.12
CA ILE A 232 -2.25 18.22 -8.66
C ILE A 232 -1.42 17.61 -9.81
N TRP A 233 -1.74 17.88 -11.06
CA TRP A 233 -1.02 17.34 -12.23
C TRP A 233 0.03 18.32 -12.74
N LYS A 234 -0.26 19.61 -12.77
CA LYS A 234 0.59 20.65 -13.38
C LYS A 234 1.03 21.74 -12.41
N SER A 235 0.19 22.08 -11.40
CA SER A 235 0.54 23.10 -10.40
C SER A 235 1.44 22.50 -9.31
N THR A 236 2.69 22.97 -9.25
CA THR A 236 3.60 22.63 -8.15
C THR A 236 3.11 23.18 -6.80
N PRO A 237 2.63 24.42 -6.67
CA PRO A 237 2.06 24.91 -5.42
C PRO A 237 0.91 24.05 -4.89
N ASP A 238 -0.04 23.66 -5.73
CA ASP A 238 -1.17 22.83 -5.35
C ASP A 238 -0.73 21.42 -4.92
N THR A 239 0.19 20.84 -5.68
CA THR A 239 0.78 19.53 -5.36
C THR A 239 1.41 19.54 -3.98
N LEU A 240 2.30 20.49 -3.70
CA LEU A 240 3.02 20.60 -2.42
C LEU A 240 2.05 20.88 -1.27
N ALA A 241 1.11 21.79 -1.46
CA ALA A 241 0.12 22.14 -0.45
C ALA A 241 -0.86 21.00 -0.19
N SER A 242 -1.26 20.24 -1.21
CA SER A 242 -2.11 19.06 -1.07
C SER A 242 -1.43 17.95 -0.26
N ILE A 243 -0.13 17.69 -0.49
CA ILE A 243 0.66 16.76 0.33
C ILE A 243 0.68 17.22 1.79
N ALA A 244 0.95 18.49 2.04
CA ALA A 244 1.00 19.05 3.39
C ALA A 244 -0.37 19.00 4.08
N ASN A 245 -1.44 19.36 3.37
CA ASN A 245 -2.81 19.27 3.87
C ASN A 245 -3.20 17.83 4.24
N TYR A 246 -2.81 16.84 3.41
CA TYR A 246 -3.00 15.42 3.73
C TYR A 246 -2.38 15.09 5.09
N LEU A 247 -1.10 15.39 5.28
CA LEU A 247 -0.40 15.10 6.53
C LEU A 247 -1.01 15.86 7.73
N ALA A 248 -1.36 17.15 7.55
CA ALA A 248 -2.01 17.94 8.58
C ALA A 248 -3.36 17.32 9.01
N LYS A 249 -4.20 16.94 8.06
CA LYS A 249 -5.50 16.27 8.31
C LYS A 249 -5.35 14.87 8.92
N LYS A 250 -4.21 14.21 8.69
CA LYS A 250 -3.85 12.94 9.32
C LYS A 250 -3.23 13.10 10.71
N GLY A 251 -3.12 14.32 11.21
CA GLY A 251 -2.73 14.60 12.59
C GLY A 251 -1.26 14.97 12.79
N TRP A 252 -0.60 15.50 11.76
CA TRP A 252 0.76 16.03 11.89
C TRP A 252 0.90 16.95 13.09
N LYS A 253 1.90 16.69 13.92
CA LYS A 253 2.23 17.49 15.09
C LYS A 253 3.30 18.50 14.73
N ARG A 254 2.89 19.78 14.64
CA ARG A 254 3.79 20.91 14.36
C ARG A 254 4.96 20.96 15.37
N GLY A 255 6.15 21.18 14.87
CA GLY A 255 7.36 21.32 15.71
C GLY A 255 7.93 19.99 16.20
N ARG A 256 7.30 18.84 15.93
CA ARG A 256 7.84 17.52 16.24
C ARG A 256 8.64 16.97 15.05
N ASP A 257 9.76 16.31 15.33
CA ASP A 257 10.50 15.51 14.35
C ASP A 257 9.68 14.28 13.90
N TRP A 258 10.15 13.54 12.89
CA TRP A 258 9.58 12.24 12.52
C TRP A 258 10.15 11.10 13.36
N GLY A 259 11.41 11.21 13.81
CA GLY A 259 12.11 10.19 14.60
C GLY A 259 13.62 10.35 14.61
N PHE A 260 14.28 9.46 15.36
CA PHE A 260 15.72 9.46 15.58
C PHE A 260 16.25 8.05 15.41
N GLU A 261 17.31 7.86 14.61
CA GLU A 261 18.09 6.63 14.62
C GLU A 261 18.83 6.50 15.96
N VAL A 262 18.78 5.31 16.56
CA VAL A 262 19.32 5.05 17.90
C VAL A 262 20.11 3.76 17.97
N TYR A 263 20.90 3.63 19.03
CA TYR A 263 21.44 2.36 19.50
C TYR A 263 20.63 1.90 20.71
N ILE A 264 20.04 0.71 20.62
CA ILE A 264 19.27 0.08 21.69
C ILE A 264 20.17 -0.96 22.38
N PRO A 265 20.53 -0.79 23.65
CA PRO A 265 21.40 -1.74 24.35
C PRO A 265 20.76 -3.12 24.49
N ALA A 266 21.57 -4.15 24.67
CA ALA A 266 21.11 -5.55 24.69
C ALA A 266 20.14 -5.88 25.84
N ASN A 267 20.21 -5.16 26.94
CA ASN A 267 19.30 -5.30 28.08
C ASN A 267 17.91 -4.66 27.87
N VAL A 268 17.75 -3.83 26.84
CA VAL A 268 16.46 -3.27 26.46
C VAL A 268 15.85 -4.16 25.39
N SER A 269 14.70 -4.76 25.66
CA SER A 269 14.06 -5.70 24.74
C SER A 269 13.50 -5.00 23.50
N CYS A 270 13.81 -5.51 22.30
CA CYS A 270 13.17 -5.11 21.05
C CYS A 270 11.67 -5.43 21.02
N ALA A 271 11.18 -6.27 21.92
CA ALA A 271 9.75 -6.53 22.10
C ALA A 271 8.99 -5.36 22.78
N GLN A 272 9.64 -4.23 23.04
CA GLN A 272 8.99 -2.98 23.41
C GLN A 272 8.58 -2.12 22.19
N GLU A 273 8.74 -2.66 20.97
CA GLU A 273 8.32 -1.99 19.74
C GLU A 273 6.80 -1.78 19.66
N GLY A 274 6.40 -0.64 19.14
CA GLY A 274 5.03 -0.37 18.73
C GLY A 274 4.44 0.93 19.25
N PRO A 275 3.41 1.48 18.56
CA PRO A 275 2.78 2.74 18.93
C PRO A 275 1.99 2.67 20.24
N ASP A 276 1.54 1.49 20.63
CA ASP A 276 0.80 1.19 21.85
C ASP A 276 1.71 1.11 23.10
N LEU A 277 3.03 1.16 22.93
CA LEU A 277 4.02 1.15 24.00
C LEU A 277 4.83 2.45 24.04
N ALA A 278 4.19 3.56 23.64
CA ALA A 278 4.80 4.88 23.71
C ALA A 278 5.13 5.30 25.15
N LYS A 279 6.28 5.96 25.30
CA LYS A 279 6.68 6.60 26.56
C LYS A 279 7.55 7.83 26.28
N PRO A 280 7.71 8.75 27.24
CA PRO A 280 8.57 9.91 27.04
C PRO A 280 9.96 9.55 26.51
N ILE A 281 10.48 10.33 25.55
CA ILE A 281 11.81 10.11 24.99
C ILE A 281 12.89 10.14 26.06
N SER A 282 12.72 10.98 27.09
CA SER A 282 13.63 10.99 28.25
C SER A 282 13.68 9.66 29.00
N GLN A 283 12.59 8.89 29.01
CA GLN A 283 12.57 7.57 29.65
C GLN A 283 13.34 6.54 28.78
N TRP A 284 13.20 6.61 27.46
CA TRP A 284 14.04 5.81 26.57
C TRP A 284 15.53 6.10 26.75
N ALA A 285 15.89 7.38 26.90
CA ALA A 285 17.27 7.79 27.20
C ALA A 285 17.75 7.26 28.56
N SER A 286 16.90 7.27 29.60
CA SER A 286 17.21 6.72 30.92
C SER A 286 17.38 5.20 30.90
N ASP A 287 16.72 4.50 29.97
CA ASP A 287 16.90 3.06 29.75
C ASP A 287 18.23 2.74 29.00
N GLY A 288 19.02 3.76 28.66
CA GLY A 288 20.31 3.64 27.98
C GLY A 288 20.23 3.69 26.46
N ILE A 289 19.11 4.10 25.87
CA ILE A 289 18.99 4.29 24.42
C ILE A 289 19.63 5.62 24.04
N GLU A 290 20.57 5.58 23.11
CA GLU A 290 21.33 6.74 22.64
C GLU A 290 21.08 7.00 21.15
N ARG A 291 21.07 8.27 20.75
CA ARG A 291 21.01 8.62 19.32
C ARG A 291 22.26 8.14 18.60
N ALA A 292 22.08 7.48 17.45
CA ALA A 292 23.19 7.00 16.62
C ALA A 292 24.11 8.14 16.11
N SER A 293 23.65 9.39 16.16
CA SER A 293 24.46 10.59 15.88
C SER A 293 25.43 10.97 17.01
N GLY A 294 25.36 10.34 18.19
CA GLY A 294 26.10 10.72 19.40
C GLY A 294 25.62 12.01 20.08
N LYS A 295 24.58 12.65 19.57
CA LYS A 295 23.98 13.87 20.17
C LYS A 295 22.89 13.49 21.17
N ALA A 296 22.67 14.31 22.18
CA ALA A 296 21.50 14.16 23.06
C ALA A 296 20.20 14.29 22.26
N PHE A 297 19.11 13.73 22.79
CA PHE A 297 17.77 14.02 22.24
C PHE A 297 17.46 15.51 22.42
N PRO A 298 16.76 16.15 21.44
CA PRO A 298 16.36 17.54 21.56
C PRO A 298 15.51 17.77 22.83
N SER A 299 15.75 18.89 23.51
CA SER A 299 15.08 19.20 24.79
C SER A 299 13.58 19.37 24.68
N ASP A 300 13.11 19.89 23.54
CA ASP A 300 11.71 20.06 23.20
C ASP A 300 10.99 18.74 22.89
N GLU A 301 11.74 17.71 22.46
CA GLU A 301 11.22 16.36 22.24
C GLU A 301 11.29 15.47 23.50
N SER A 302 12.13 15.80 24.46
CA SER A 302 12.49 14.94 25.60
C SER A 302 11.30 14.48 26.44
N LYS A 303 10.34 15.38 26.70
CA LYS A 303 9.13 15.10 27.51
C LYS A 303 7.98 14.51 26.70
N ALA A 304 8.09 14.50 25.39
CA ALA A 304 7.05 14.04 24.52
C ALA A 304 7.21 12.55 24.20
N ASP A 305 6.12 11.87 23.88
CA ASP A 305 6.12 10.44 23.60
C ASP A 305 6.92 10.11 22.33
N GLY A 306 7.75 9.07 22.48
CA GLY A 306 8.40 8.38 21.39
C GLY A 306 8.09 6.88 21.44
N MET A 307 8.17 6.22 20.32
CA MET A 307 7.89 4.80 20.15
C MET A 307 9.09 4.09 19.56
N MET A 308 9.43 2.92 20.09
CA MET A 308 10.48 2.09 19.51
C MET A 308 10.00 1.52 18.17
N LEU A 309 10.89 1.54 17.18
CA LEU A 309 10.69 0.93 15.88
C LEU A 309 11.94 0.17 15.47
N VAL A 310 11.80 -1.12 15.20
CA VAL A 310 12.88 -2.02 14.77
C VAL A 310 12.47 -2.79 13.51
N PRO A 311 12.46 -2.14 12.34
CA PRO A 311 11.83 -2.64 11.11
C PRO A 311 12.44 -3.94 10.58
N ALA A 312 13.69 -4.21 10.91
CA ALA A 312 14.40 -5.46 10.66
C ALA A 312 14.80 -6.19 11.97
N GLY A 313 14.07 -5.94 13.04
CA GLY A 313 14.48 -6.41 14.36
C GLY A 313 15.88 -5.92 14.73
N ARG A 314 16.66 -6.79 15.37
CA ARG A 314 18.07 -6.51 15.71
C ARG A 314 19.04 -6.60 14.52
N HIS A 315 18.55 -6.88 13.31
CA HIS A 315 19.38 -7.02 12.10
C HIS A 315 19.49 -5.72 11.29
N GLY A 316 19.01 -4.60 11.79
CA GLY A 316 19.05 -3.34 11.05
C GLY A 316 19.09 -2.10 11.93
N PRO A 317 18.91 -0.93 11.31
CA PRO A 317 18.75 0.33 12.03
C PRO A 317 17.57 0.29 12.98
N GLU A 318 17.75 0.90 14.14
CA GLU A 318 16.78 0.98 15.22
C GLU A 318 16.40 2.45 15.44
N PHE A 319 15.16 2.71 15.84
CA PHE A 319 14.65 4.07 15.92
C PHE A 319 13.80 4.30 17.18
N ILE A 320 13.82 5.53 17.66
CA ILE A 320 12.74 6.12 18.44
C ILE A 320 12.00 7.08 17.52
N VAL A 321 10.78 6.73 17.14
CA VAL A 321 9.94 7.52 16.25
C VAL A 321 8.90 8.31 17.02
N THR A 322 8.40 9.38 16.41
CA THR A 322 7.36 10.23 16.98
C THR A 322 5.99 9.94 16.35
N PRO A 323 4.90 10.53 16.82
CA PRO A 323 3.60 10.42 16.14
C PRO A 323 3.65 10.83 14.65
N ASN A 324 4.54 11.73 14.25
CA ASN A 324 4.68 12.17 12.85
C ASN A 324 5.17 11.06 11.92
N PHE A 325 5.93 10.10 12.41
CA PHE A 325 6.27 8.89 11.66
C PHE A 325 5.03 8.12 11.20
N TYR A 326 4.08 7.94 12.11
CA TYR A 326 2.84 7.23 11.79
C TYR A 326 1.93 8.05 10.87
N VAL A 327 2.00 9.39 10.93
CA VAL A 327 1.32 10.26 9.96
C VAL A 327 1.91 10.09 8.56
N ILE A 328 3.24 10.01 8.43
CA ILE A 328 3.87 9.70 7.13
C ILE A 328 3.45 8.31 6.65
N LYS A 329 3.39 7.34 7.55
CA LYS A 329 2.98 5.96 7.25
C LYS A 329 1.55 5.87 6.71
N GLU A 330 0.64 6.77 7.07
CA GLU A 330 -0.71 6.86 6.50
C GLU A 330 -0.73 7.06 4.98
N TYR A 331 0.37 7.58 4.41
CA TYR A 331 0.47 7.78 2.97
C TYR A 331 0.61 6.45 2.20
N ASN A 332 1.30 5.47 2.76
CA ASN A 332 1.58 4.18 2.10
C ASN A 332 1.64 2.97 3.07
N ASN A 333 1.04 3.03 4.21
CA ASN A 333 0.92 1.95 5.21
C ASN A 333 2.16 1.01 5.37
N SER A 334 3.38 1.54 5.16
CA SER A 334 4.66 0.82 5.25
C SER A 334 5.64 1.53 6.18
N ASP A 335 6.28 0.78 7.09
CA ASP A 335 7.34 1.28 7.97
C ASP A 335 8.54 1.75 7.13
N LEU A 336 8.92 0.99 6.11
CA LEU A 336 10.07 1.31 5.27
C LEU A 336 9.79 2.54 4.38
N TYR A 337 8.53 2.73 3.94
CA TYR A 337 8.15 3.96 3.25
C TYR A 337 8.32 5.18 4.16
N ALA A 338 7.79 5.13 5.37
CA ALA A 338 7.88 6.26 6.30
C ALA A 338 9.33 6.58 6.68
N LEU A 339 10.16 5.56 6.93
CA LEU A 339 11.60 5.72 7.14
C LEU A 339 12.33 6.31 5.92
N PHE A 340 11.94 5.88 4.70
CA PHE A 340 12.50 6.43 3.47
C PHE A 340 12.20 7.92 3.34
N ILE A 341 10.95 8.32 3.59
CA ILE A 341 10.55 9.73 3.56
C ILE A 341 11.29 10.53 4.62
N GLY A 342 11.36 10.06 5.86
CA GLY A 342 12.10 10.72 6.94
C GLY A 342 13.57 10.91 6.59
N ASN A 343 14.27 9.83 6.19
CA ASN A 343 15.67 9.90 5.81
C ASN A 343 15.91 10.82 4.59
N LEU A 344 15.04 10.75 3.58
CA LEU A 344 15.14 11.64 2.42
C LEU A 344 14.91 13.11 2.81
N ALA A 345 13.98 13.38 3.69
CA ALA A 345 13.72 14.74 4.20
C ALA A 345 14.93 15.29 4.95
N ASP A 346 15.59 14.50 5.81
CA ASP A 346 16.82 14.89 6.51
C ASP A 346 17.94 15.21 5.53
N ARG A 347 18.11 14.41 4.48
CA ARG A 347 19.08 14.66 3.41
C ARG A 347 18.78 15.93 2.64
N ILE A 348 17.51 16.25 2.40
CA ILE A 348 17.09 17.49 1.74
C ILE A 348 17.35 18.70 2.63
N ALA A 349 17.03 18.61 3.93
CA ALA A 349 17.15 19.71 4.89
C ALA A 349 18.60 20.05 5.24
N SER A 350 19.40 19.05 5.59
CA SER A 350 20.71 19.25 6.25
C SER A 350 21.87 18.52 5.58
N GLY A 351 21.65 17.85 4.45
CA GLY A 351 22.68 17.02 3.82
C GLY A 351 23.00 15.74 4.59
N GLY A 352 22.06 15.22 5.40
CA GLY A 352 22.17 13.94 6.09
C GLY A 352 22.55 12.79 5.14
N GLY A 353 23.08 11.70 5.70
CA GLY A 353 23.56 10.54 4.95
C GLY A 353 22.75 9.28 5.16
N ALA A 354 23.39 8.15 4.87
CA ALA A 354 22.87 6.83 5.19
C ALA A 354 22.65 6.65 6.70
N PHE A 355 21.81 5.71 7.07
CA PHE A 355 21.71 5.27 8.45
C PHE A 355 23.08 4.80 8.97
N LYS A 356 23.34 5.01 10.23
CA LYS A 356 24.62 4.66 10.88
C LYS A 356 24.79 3.16 11.03
N ARG A 357 23.66 2.47 11.22
CA ARG A 357 23.64 1.01 11.23
C ARG A 357 23.09 0.50 9.90
N GLU A 358 23.80 -0.42 9.27
CA GLU A 358 23.36 -1.06 8.03
C GLU A 358 22.26 -2.08 8.29
N PHE A 359 21.41 -2.32 7.29
CA PHE A 359 20.53 -3.47 7.29
C PHE A 359 21.36 -4.73 7.05
N GLY A 360 21.40 -5.63 8.02
CA GLY A 360 22.00 -6.94 7.88
C GLY A 360 21.14 -7.91 7.09
N ASP A 361 21.65 -9.10 6.87
CA ASP A 361 20.91 -10.19 6.25
C ASP A 361 19.79 -10.67 7.19
N VAL A 362 18.57 -10.59 6.73
CA VAL A 362 17.37 -11.07 7.44
C VAL A 362 16.88 -12.43 6.93
N GLY A 363 17.58 -13.04 5.96
CA GLY A 363 17.17 -14.26 5.29
C GLY A 363 16.09 -14.00 4.21
N LYS A 364 15.75 -15.04 3.47
CA LYS A 364 14.76 -14.99 2.38
C LYS A 364 13.51 -15.77 2.79
N MET A 365 12.63 -15.14 3.53
CA MET A 365 11.36 -15.75 3.86
C MET A 365 10.28 -15.42 2.84
N LEU A 366 9.45 -16.41 2.49
CA LEU A 366 8.26 -16.20 1.69
C LEU A 366 7.14 -15.65 2.58
N ARG A 367 6.22 -14.92 1.96
CA ARG A 367 5.02 -14.43 2.66
C ARG A 367 4.22 -15.56 3.31
N SER A 368 4.16 -16.73 2.65
CA SER A 368 3.52 -17.95 3.18
C SER A 368 4.18 -18.44 4.48
N ASP A 369 5.51 -18.30 4.59
CA ASP A 369 6.25 -18.77 5.77
C ASP A 369 6.01 -17.85 6.96
N VAL A 370 6.01 -16.54 6.71
CA VAL A 370 5.64 -15.54 7.73
C VAL A 370 4.19 -15.76 8.18
N LEU A 371 3.26 -16.01 7.24
CA LEU A 371 1.86 -16.32 7.55
C LEU A 371 1.73 -17.56 8.44
N LYS A 372 2.51 -18.63 8.14
CA LYS A 372 2.53 -19.84 8.95
C LYS A 372 3.03 -19.55 10.37
N MET A 373 4.13 -18.81 10.50
CA MET A 373 4.64 -18.35 11.79
C MET A 373 3.60 -17.55 12.58
N GLN A 374 2.95 -16.58 11.93
CA GLN A 374 1.90 -15.76 12.56
C GLN A 374 0.78 -16.64 13.12
N LYS A 375 0.28 -17.60 12.34
CA LYS A 375 -0.78 -18.52 12.78
C LYS A 375 -0.33 -19.40 13.95
N THR A 376 0.93 -19.86 13.95
CA THR A 376 1.47 -20.65 15.07
C THR A 376 1.55 -19.79 16.34
N LEU A 377 2.11 -18.57 16.26
CA LEU A 377 2.18 -17.65 17.39
C LEU A 377 0.78 -17.27 17.92
N GLU A 378 -0.17 -17.00 17.03
CA GLU A 378 -1.57 -16.71 17.38
C GLU A 378 -2.22 -17.89 18.11
N GLY A 379 -1.98 -19.12 17.64
CA GLY A 379 -2.42 -20.35 18.32
C GLY A 379 -1.82 -20.57 19.71
N GLN A 380 -0.65 -19.97 19.98
CA GLN A 380 0.01 -19.96 21.29
C GLN A 380 -0.39 -18.74 22.15
N GLY A 381 -1.31 -17.86 21.67
CA GLY A 381 -1.82 -16.72 22.42
C GLY A 381 -1.05 -15.41 22.22
N TYR A 382 -0.11 -15.32 21.29
CA TYR A 382 0.61 -14.08 20.99
C TYR A 382 -0.19 -13.18 20.03
N ASP A 383 -0.18 -11.86 20.30
CA ASP A 383 -0.82 -10.87 19.43
C ASP A 383 0.08 -10.53 18.23
N VAL A 384 -0.17 -11.17 17.11
CA VAL A 384 0.52 -10.89 15.84
C VAL A 384 -0.15 -9.78 15.02
N GLY A 385 -1.29 -9.25 15.50
CA GLY A 385 -2.15 -8.32 14.79
C GLY A 385 -3.01 -9.04 13.78
N LYS A 386 -2.61 -9.04 12.52
CA LYS A 386 -3.28 -9.79 11.44
C LYS A 386 -2.31 -10.84 10.89
N ALA A 387 -2.76 -12.07 10.82
CA ALA A 387 -2.02 -13.14 10.15
C ALA A 387 -2.20 -13.01 8.62
N ASP A 388 -1.38 -12.17 7.98
CA ASP A 388 -1.44 -11.86 6.56
C ASP A 388 -0.11 -12.09 5.83
N GLY A 389 0.90 -12.61 6.55
CA GLY A 389 2.24 -12.87 6.03
C GLY A 389 3.12 -11.62 5.95
N LEU A 390 2.72 -10.53 6.58
CA LEU A 390 3.51 -9.30 6.66
C LEU A 390 4.05 -9.12 8.09
N PRO A 391 5.37 -9.01 8.29
CA PRO A 391 5.95 -8.89 9.63
C PRO A 391 5.83 -7.47 10.20
N GLY A 392 4.60 -7.03 10.50
CA GLY A 392 4.32 -5.78 11.20
C GLY A 392 4.88 -5.76 12.63
N PHE A 393 4.83 -4.61 13.30
CA PHE A 393 5.40 -4.45 14.65
C PHE A 393 4.84 -5.46 15.68
N LYS A 394 3.56 -5.83 15.62
CA LYS A 394 2.97 -6.83 16.50
C LYS A 394 3.56 -8.22 16.28
N THR A 395 3.78 -8.60 15.02
CA THR A 395 4.43 -9.87 14.66
C THR A 395 5.88 -9.87 15.16
N ARG A 396 6.65 -8.80 14.91
CA ARG A 396 8.05 -8.67 15.37
C ARG A 396 8.15 -8.73 16.89
N ARG A 397 7.28 -8.02 17.59
CA ARG A 397 7.16 -8.02 19.06
C ARG A 397 6.84 -9.41 19.61
N SER A 398 5.89 -10.10 19.00
CA SER A 398 5.50 -11.46 19.42
C SER A 398 6.61 -12.48 19.23
N ILE A 399 7.35 -12.39 18.12
CA ILE A 399 8.55 -13.20 17.91
C ILE A 399 9.57 -12.93 19.02
N GLY A 400 9.85 -11.67 19.36
CA GLY A 400 10.79 -11.31 20.39
C GLY A 400 10.39 -11.80 21.78
N ARG A 401 9.10 -11.74 22.12
CA ARG A 401 8.57 -12.31 23.38
C ARG A 401 8.72 -13.82 23.41
N TRP A 402 8.28 -14.49 22.36
CA TRP A 402 8.41 -15.94 22.24
C TRP A 402 9.88 -16.39 22.37
N GLN A 403 10.81 -15.69 21.70
CA GLN A 403 12.24 -15.97 21.80
C GLN A 403 12.74 -15.86 23.24
N ALA A 404 12.40 -14.78 23.95
CA ALA A 404 12.81 -14.56 25.34
C ALA A 404 12.28 -15.65 26.28
N GLU A 405 11.01 -16.05 26.13
CA GLU A 405 10.35 -17.08 26.94
C GLU A 405 10.95 -18.48 26.71
N HIS A 406 11.57 -18.71 25.54
CA HIS A 406 12.24 -19.97 25.20
C HIS A 406 13.77 -19.91 25.33
N GLY A 407 14.32 -18.90 26.04
CA GLY A 407 15.76 -18.77 26.27
C GLY A 407 16.61 -18.46 25.05
N ILE A 408 15.97 -17.92 23.97
CA ILE A 408 16.63 -17.50 22.74
C ILE A 408 16.82 -15.99 22.80
N SER A 409 18.03 -15.49 22.46
CA SER A 409 18.27 -14.05 22.36
C SER A 409 17.29 -13.40 21.38
N PRO A 410 16.48 -12.42 21.80
CA PRO A 410 15.47 -11.82 20.96
C PRO A 410 16.06 -11.05 19.78
N THR A 411 15.75 -11.50 18.58
CA THR A 411 16.05 -10.80 17.33
C THR A 411 14.85 -9.97 16.85
N CYS A 412 13.64 -10.30 17.31
CA CYS A 412 12.38 -9.64 16.95
C CYS A 412 12.14 -9.60 15.43
N TYR A 413 12.58 -10.62 14.71
CA TYR A 413 12.33 -10.69 13.26
C TYR A 413 12.11 -12.14 12.82
N PRO A 414 11.20 -12.39 11.86
CA PRO A 414 10.99 -13.73 11.33
C PRO A 414 12.23 -14.22 10.59
N GLN A 415 12.68 -15.43 10.92
CA GLN A 415 13.83 -16.10 10.32
C GLN A 415 13.54 -17.58 10.09
N GLU A 416 14.14 -18.18 9.06
CA GLU A 416 13.95 -19.59 8.70
C GLU A 416 14.24 -20.55 9.87
N ASN A 417 15.26 -20.25 10.67
CA ASN A 417 15.65 -21.06 11.83
C ASN A 417 14.61 -21.10 12.96
N LEU A 418 13.58 -20.27 12.90
CA LEU A 418 12.46 -20.26 13.85
C LEU A 418 11.30 -21.14 13.40
N ILE A 419 11.16 -21.46 12.10
CA ILE A 419 10.01 -22.18 11.55
C ILE A 419 9.82 -23.56 12.20
N GLY A 420 10.91 -24.24 12.53
CA GLY A 420 10.86 -25.57 13.16
C GLY A 420 10.87 -25.55 14.69
N LYS A 421 10.96 -24.36 15.31
CA LYS A 421 11.02 -24.20 16.77
C LYS A 421 9.73 -23.62 17.34
N LEU A 422 8.98 -22.89 16.54
CA LEU A 422 7.63 -22.41 16.84
C LEU A 422 6.62 -23.57 16.72
#